data_77902e25a90ebca79e0db190e77b6a6d
#
_entry.id   77902e25a90ebca79e0db190e77b6a6d
#
_cell.length_a   1.000
_cell.length_b   1.000
_cell.length_c   1.000
_cell.angle_alpha   90.00
_cell.angle_beta   90.00
_cell.angle_gamma   90.00
#
_symmetry.space_group_name_H-M   'P 1'
#
loop_
_entity.id
_entity.type
_entity.pdbx_description
1 polymer ?
#
loop_
_entity_poly.entity_id
_entity_poly.type
_entity_poly.pdbx_seq_one_letter_code
_entity_poly.pdbx_strand_id
1 'polypeptide(L)'
;MPPAAPDFFSDALRREIIRSEQQRMRALAIILAALLVITLVVANVFVDYSSRMFERDVSGWLPFVAIGPFRLYELLSLTILRYRAARDRDFPRVTRFANALIETSLPSSIIITLSHYMDPVLVFSFWPPLLYFLFILLSTLRLYFWQSAWTGAVAALQQIALVLW
;
A
#
# COMPACT_ATOMS: atom_id res chain seq x y z
N MET A 1 -4.44 -0.08 48.63
CA MET A 1 -4.72 0.70 47.41
C MET A 1 -5.89 0.03 46.72
N PRO A 2 -7.01 0.71 46.45
CA PRO A 2 -8.07 0.13 45.62
C PRO A 2 -7.52 -0.15 44.22
N PRO A 3 -7.93 -1.24 43.57
CA PRO A 3 -7.55 -1.50 42.20
C PRO A 3 -8.02 -0.34 41.34
N ALA A 4 -7.11 0.20 40.51
CA ALA A 4 -7.46 1.27 39.57
C ALA A 4 -8.66 0.81 38.74
N ALA A 5 -9.69 1.64 38.66
CA ALA A 5 -10.87 1.34 37.86
C ALA A 5 -10.42 0.99 36.44
N PRO A 6 -10.94 -0.10 35.83
CA PRO A 6 -10.57 -0.45 34.47
C PRO A 6 -10.82 0.78 33.59
N ASP A 7 -9.78 1.23 32.88
CA ASP A 7 -9.85 2.37 31.95
C ASP A 7 -10.71 1.94 30.75
N PHE A 8 -12.03 1.93 30.91
CA PHE A 8 -13.01 1.62 29.86
C PHE A 8 -12.75 2.43 28.58
N PHE A 9 -12.22 3.65 28.74
CA PHE A 9 -11.87 4.50 27.62
C PHE A 9 -10.65 3.97 26.86
N SER A 10 -9.62 3.50 27.56
CA SER A 10 -8.41 2.95 26.93
C SER A 10 -8.70 1.66 26.16
N ASP A 11 -9.55 0.79 26.70
CA ASP A 11 -9.95 -0.45 26.06
C ASP A 11 -10.87 -0.22 24.84
N ALA A 12 -11.77 0.74 24.94
CA ALA A 12 -12.64 1.12 23.82
C ALA A 12 -11.81 1.73 22.68
N LEU A 13 -10.88 2.64 22.99
CA LEU A 13 -9.98 3.26 22.02
C LEU A 13 -9.08 2.21 21.34
N ARG A 14 -8.54 1.28 22.12
CA ARG A 14 -7.71 0.17 21.60
C ARG A 14 -8.48 -0.69 20.60
N ARG A 15 -9.71 -1.07 20.90
CA ARG A 15 -10.57 -1.86 20.00
C ARG A 15 -10.85 -1.09 18.71
N GLU A 16 -11.11 0.20 18.79
CA GLU A 16 -11.39 1.03 17.62
C GLU A 16 -10.15 1.18 16.74
N ILE A 17 -8.96 1.34 17.31
CA ILE A 17 -7.69 1.35 16.58
C ILE A 17 -7.47 0.05 15.81
N ILE A 18 -7.68 -1.09 16.45
CA ILE A 18 -7.52 -2.41 15.80
C ILE A 18 -8.53 -2.57 14.67
N ARG A 19 -9.77 -2.16 14.89
CA ARG A 19 -10.85 -2.21 13.88
C ARG A 19 -10.54 -1.34 12.68
N SER A 20 -10.11 -0.11 12.91
CA SER A 20 -9.71 0.85 11.86
C SER A 20 -8.56 0.29 11.03
N GLU A 21 -7.51 -0.25 11.64
CA GLU A 21 -6.39 -0.89 10.93
C GLU A 21 -6.86 -2.10 10.10
N GLN A 22 -7.75 -2.94 10.63
CA GLN A 22 -8.31 -4.06 9.87
C GLN A 22 -9.13 -3.61 8.68
N GLN A 23 -9.95 -2.57 8.83
CA GLN A 23 -10.74 -2.01 7.73
C GLN A 23 -9.84 -1.44 6.63
N ARG A 24 -8.81 -0.67 7.02
CA ARG A 24 -7.83 -0.12 6.11
C ARG A 24 -7.10 -1.22 5.32
N MET A 25 -6.58 -2.23 6.00
CA MET A 25 -5.89 -3.35 5.34
C MET A 25 -6.81 -4.14 4.41
N ARG A 26 -8.10 -4.32 4.78
CA ARG A 26 -9.08 -4.94 3.87
C ARG A 26 -9.32 -4.07 2.62
N ALA A 27 -9.48 -2.75 2.80
CA ALA A 27 -9.66 -1.82 1.69
C ALA A 27 -8.45 -1.87 0.74
N LEU A 28 -7.23 -1.82 1.29
CA LEU A 28 -6.00 -1.93 0.53
C LEU A 28 -5.91 -3.28 -0.22
N ALA A 29 -6.27 -4.38 0.45
CA ALA A 29 -6.32 -5.71 -0.16
C ALA A 29 -7.26 -5.78 -1.37
N ILE A 30 -8.42 -5.17 -1.27
CA ILE A 30 -9.40 -5.09 -2.36
C ILE A 30 -8.84 -4.22 -3.50
N ILE A 31 -8.27 -3.07 -3.18
CA ILE A 31 -7.70 -2.14 -4.17
C ILE A 31 -6.55 -2.79 -4.94
N LEU A 32 -5.61 -3.45 -4.24
CA LEU A 32 -4.50 -4.14 -4.89
C LEU A 32 -4.97 -5.33 -5.74
N ALA A 33 -6.01 -6.05 -5.29
CA ALA A 33 -6.61 -7.11 -6.10
C ALA A 33 -7.26 -6.54 -7.37
N ALA A 34 -8.03 -5.48 -7.25
CA ALA A 34 -8.65 -4.80 -8.39
C ALA A 34 -7.59 -4.26 -9.35
N LEU A 35 -6.55 -3.61 -8.83
CA LEU A 35 -5.43 -3.11 -9.62
C LEU A 35 -4.73 -4.22 -10.41
N LEU A 36 -4.45 -5.35 -9.76
CA LEU A 36 -3.84 -6.51 -10.41
C LEU A 36 -4.74 -7.05 -11.53
N VAL A 37 -6.03 -7.22 -11.26
CA VAL A 37 -7.00 -7.71 -12.27
C VAL A 37 -7.10 -6.73 -13.43
N ILE A 38 -7.25 -5.43 -13.18
CA ILE A 38 -7.32 -4.40 -14.22
C ILE A 38 -6.05 -4.44 -15.09
N THR A 39 -4.88 -4.46 -14.45
CA THR A 39 -3.60 -4.48 -15.18
C THR A 39 -3.44 -5.75 -16.01
N LEU A 40 -3.87 -6.91 -15.49
CA LEU A 40 -3.89 -8.16 -16.25
C LEU A 40 -4.85 -8.13 -17.42
N VAL A 41 -6.06 -7.59 -17.23
CA VAL A 41 -7.02 -7.43 -18.33
C VAL A 41 -6.46 -6.51 -19.40
N VAL A 42 -5.90 -5.36 -19.02
CA VAL A 42 -5.29 -4.42 -19.98
C VAL A 42 -4.13 -5.09 -20.72
N ALA A 43 -3.25 -5.79 -20.04
CA ALA A 43 -2.09 -6.45 -20.65
C ALA A 43 -2.46 -7.58 -21.62
N ASN A 44 -3.59 -8.28 -21.40
CA ASN A 44 -3.98 -9.43 -22.22
C ASN A 44 -5.05 -9.12 -23.27
N VAL A 45 -5.96 -8.18 -22.99
CA VAL A 45 -7.06 -7.83 -23.91
C VAL A 45 -6.65 -6.74 -24.88
N PHE A 46 -5.82 -5.79 -24.44
CA PHE A 46 -5.36 -4.66 -25.26
C PHE A 46 -3.89 -4.82 -25.67
N VAL A 47 -3.51 -6.02 -26.14
CA VAL A 47 -2.14 -6.34 -26.55
C VAL A 47 -1.61 -5.35 -27.59
N ASP A 48 -2.41 -5.03 -28.62
CA ASP A 48 -2.01 -4.09 -29.67
C ASP A 48 -1.81 -2.66 -29.16
N TYR A 49 -2.58 -2.25 -28.15
CA TYR A 49 -2.45 -0.95 -27.51
C TYR A 49 -1.24 -0.93 -26.57
N SER A 50 -1.04 -1.97 -25.79
CA SER A 50 0.11 -2.09 -24.90
C SER A 50 1.43 -2.14 -25.68
N SER A 51 1.50 -2.88 -26.79
CA SER A 51 2.70 -2.96 -27.62
C SER A 51 3.11 -1.63 -28.26
N ARG A 52 2.18 -0.71 -28.44
CA ARG A 52 2.47 0.66 -28.92
C ARG A 52 2.93 1.61 -27.83
N MET A 53 2.57 1.35 -26.58
CA MET A 53 2.96 2.18 -25.42
C MET A 53 4.30 1.77 -24.82
N PHE A 54 4.66 0.51 -24.96
CA PHE A 54 5.89 -0.04 -24.41
C PHE A 54 6.95 -0.15 -25.51
N GLU A 55 8.12 0.39 -25.25
CA GLU A 55 9.26 0.31 -26.17
C GLU A 55 9.86 -1.12 -26.27
N ARG A 56 9.52 -1.96 -25.30
CA ARG A 56 9.98 -3.37 -25.21
C ARG A 56 8.77 -4.28 -25.07
N ASP A 57 8.94 -5.52 -25.54
CA ASP A 57 7.93 -6.55 -25.37
C ASP A 57 7.61 -6.77 -23.88
N VAL A 58 6.40 -6.42 -23.49
CA VAL A 58 5.93 -6.57 -22.13
C VAL A 58 5.45 -8.00 -21.93
N SER A 59 6.17 -8.75 -21.12
CA SER A 59 5.70 -10.05 -20.70
C SER A 59 4.40 -9.93 -19.89
N GLY A 60 3.41 -10.78 -20.16
CA GLY A 60 2.16 -10.86 -19.39
C GLY A 60 2.36 -11.10 -17.88
N TRP A 61 3.58 -11.45 -17.46
CA TRP A 61 3.98 -11.61 -16.07
C TRP A 61 4.37 -10.29 -15.35
N LEU A 62 4.56 -9.21 -16.08
CA LEU A 62 5.00 -7.93 -15.51
C LEU A 62 4.11 -7.44 -14.36
N PRO A 63 2.76 -7.47 -14.45
CA PRO A 63 1.89 -7.08 -13.33
C PRO A 63 2.09 -7.93 -12.09
N PHE A 64 2.37 -9.23 -12.24
CA PHE A 64 2.64 -10.13 -11.11
C PHE A 64 3.95 -9.80 -10.43
N VAL A 65 4.99 -9.45 -11.19
CA VAL A 65 6.29 -9.06 -10.63
C VAL A 65 6.20 -7.72 -9.92
N ALA A 66 5.49 -6.75 -10.48
CA ALA A 66 5.37 -5.42 -9.91
C ALA A 66 4.45 -5.36 -8.68
N ILE A 67 3.30 -6.03 -8.69
CA ILE A 67 2.26 -5.93 -7.67
C ILE A 67 2.23 -7.16 -6.76
N GLY A 68 2.61 -8.34 -7.27
CA GLY A 68 2.50 -9.62 -6.56
C GLY A 68 3.17 -9.65 -5.19
N PRO A 69 4.44 -9.23 -5.04
CA PRO A 69 5.12 -9.22 -3.75
C PRO A 69 4.40 -8.37 -2.69
N PHE A 70 3.88 -7.21 -3.08
CA PHE A 70 3.10 -6.34 -2.19
C PHE A 70 1.78 -6.98 -1.79
N ARG A 71 1.12 -7.64 -2.73
CA ARG A 71 -0.11 -8.38 -2.45
C ARG A 71 0.12 -9.52 -1.46
N LEU A 72 1.19 -10.29 -1.66
CA LEU A 72 1.57 -11.37 -0.74
C LEU A 72 1.89 -10.82 0.65
N TYR A 73 2.70 -9.76 0.72
CA TYR A 73 3.04 -9.08 1.97
C TYR A 73 1.78 -8.62 2.73
N GLU A 74 0.83 -8.04 2.01
CA GLU A 74 -0.41 -7.54 2.61
C GLU A 74 -1.28 -8.66 3.17
N LEU A 75 -1.44 -9.76 2.43
CA LEU A 75 -2.17 -10.94 2.92
C LEU A 75 -1.53 -11.53 4.17
N LEU A 76 -0.20 -11.60 4.22
CA LEU A 76 0.55 -12.05 5.40
C LEU A 76 0.33 -11.10 6.58
N SER A 77 0.45 -9.79 6.36
CA SER A 77 0.25 -8.77 7.39
C SER A 77 -1.16 -8.80 7.95
N LEU A 78 -2.18 -8.95 7.09
CA LEU A 78 -3.57 -9.08 7.49
C LEU A 78 -3.83 -10.36 8.30
N THR A 79 -3.19 -11.46 7.93
CA THR A 79 -3.29 -12.74 8.64
C THR A 79 -2.64 -12.63 10.04
N ILE A 80 -1.45 -12.02 10.11
CA ILE A 80 -0.75 -11.77 11.37
C ILE A 80 -1.58 -10.84 12.27
N LEU A 81 -2.18 -9.79 11.71
CA LEU A 81 -3.02 -8.87 12.47
C LEU A 81 -4.23 -9.58 13.05
N ARG A 82 -4.92 -10.41 12.26
CA ARG A 82 -6.06 -11.21 12.72
C ARG A 82 -5.67 -12.19 13.83
N TYR A 83 -4.54 -12.88 13.66
CA TYR A 83 -4.03 -13.83 14.66
C TYR A 83 -3.67 -13.14 15.98
N ARG A 84 -3.03 -11.96 15.93
CA ARG A 84 -2.68 -11.18 17.13
C ARG A 84 -3.92 -10.59 17.80
N ALA A 85 -4.88 -10.07 17.01
CA ALA A 85 -6.14 -9.57 17.53
C ALA A 85 -6.94 -10.66 18.26
N ALA A 86 -6.95 -11.89 17.74
CA ALA A 86 -7.59 -13.05 18.40
C ALA A 86 -6.92 -13.44 19.73
N ARG A 87 -5.66 -13.03 19.95
CA ARG A 87 -4.91 -13.30 21.19
C ARG A 87 -4.77 -12.08 22.11
N ASP A 88 -5.51 -11.03 21.86
CA ASP A 88 -5.49 -9.77 22.64
C ASP A 88 -4.08 -9.12 22.75
N ARG A 89 -3.22 -9.37 21.75
CA ARG A 89 -1.86 -8.84 21.72
C ARG A 89 -1.82 -7.56 20.91
N ASP A 90 -1.15 -6.53 21.48
CA ASP A 90 -0.91 -5.27 20.80
C ASP A 90 0.00 -5.42 19.58
N PHE A 91 -0.27 -4.59 18.59
CA PHE A 91 0.59 -4.44 17.42
C PHE A 91 1.71 -3.45 17.76
N PRO A 92 2.99 -3.85 17.72
CA PRO A 92 4.11 -2.97 18.05
C PRO A 92 4.07 -1.70 17.17
N ARG A 93 4.37 -0.55 17.76
CA ARG A 93 4.42 0.73 17.03
C ARG A 93 5.35 0.66 15.83
N VAL A 94 6.53 0.06 16.00
CA VAL A 94 7.53 -0.11 14.93
C VAL A 94 6.94 -0.86 13.72
N THR A 95 6.18 -1.93 13.95
CA THR A 95 5.54 -2.69 12.87
C THR A 95 4.52 -1.85 12.08
N ARG A 96 3.81 -0.93 12.75
CA ARG A 96 2.86 -0.02 12.07
C ARG A 96 3.58 0.95 11.15
N PHE A 97 4.71 1.51 11.57
CA PHE A 97 5.53 2.40 10.74
C PHE A 97 6.20 1.65 9.58
N ALA A 98 6.71 0.44 9.84
CA ALA A 98 7.28 -0.42 8.80
C ALA A 98 6.23 -0.80 7.74
N ASN A 99 5.01 -1.18 8.16
CA ASN A 99 3.91 -1.45 7.23
C ASN A 99 3.58 -0.22 6.37
N ALA A 100 3.54 0.97 6.99
CA ALA A 100 3.29 2.21 6.28
C ALA A 100 4.36 2.47 5.22
N LEU A 101 5.63 2.25 5.55
CA LEU A 101 6.77 2.41 4.62
C LEU A 101 6.63 1.44 3.44
N ILE A 102 6.39 0.16 3.69
CA ILE A 102 6.27 -0.86 2.64
C ILE A 102 5.08 -0.56 1.72
N GLU A 103 3.92 -0.22 2.30
CA GLU A 103 2.72 0.12 1.53
C GLU A 103 2.95 1.34 0.62
N THR A 104 3.57 2.41 1.14
CA THR A 104 3.88 3.62 0.35
C THR A 104 4.99 3.41 -0.67
N SER A 105 5.80 2.36 -0.55
CA SER A 105 6.83 2.00 -1.54
C SER A 105 6.26 1.31 -2.79
N LEU A 106 5.00 0.88 -2.77
CA LEU A 106 4.37 0.23 -3.92
C LEU A 106 4.31 1.14 -5.17
N PRO A 107 3.84 2.40 -5.10
CA PRO A 107 3.87 3.28 -6.26
C PRO A 107 5.27 3.47 -6.83
N SER A 108 6.27 3.66 -5.95
CA SER A 108 7.68 3.78 -6.34
C SER A 108 8.16 2.55 -7.11
N SER A 109 7.86 1.35 -6.60
CA SER A 109 8.22 0.09 -7.23
C SER A 109 7.57 -0.06 -8.61
N ILE A 110 6.29 0.31 -8.75
CA ILE A 110 5.60 0.28 -10.04
C ILE A 110 6.24 1.27 -11.02
N ILE A 111 6.54 2.50 -10.59
CA ILE A 111 7.18 3.52 -11.42
C ILE A 111 8.55 3.04 -11.90
N ILE A 112 9.40 2.55 -10.99
CA ILE A 112 10.73 2.01 -11.34
C ILE A 112 10.59 0.84 -12.32
N THR A 113 9.66 -0.07 -12.08
CA THR A 113 9.46 -1.22 -12.96
C THR A 113 9.02 -0.76 -14.36
N LEU A 114 8.06 0.16 -14.44
CA LEU A 114 7.57 0.67 -15.72
C LEU A 114 8.63 1.48 -16.48
N SER A 115 9.48 2.25 -15.80
CA SER A 115 10.54 3.05 -16.43
C SER A 115 11.61 2.20 -17.15
N HIS A 116 11.65 0.88 -16.91
CA HIS A 116 12.48 -0.04 -17.68
C HIS A 116 11.87 -0.46 -19.03
N TYR A 117 10.57 -0.23 -19.22
CA TYR A 117 9.79 -0.68 -20.38
C TYR A 117 9.25 0.46 -21.22
N MET A 118 9.17 1.68 -20.68
CA MET A 118 8.66 2.86 -21.37
C MET A 118 9.40 4.10 -20.91
N ASP A 119 9.29 5.19 -21.68
CA ASP A 119 9.90 6.48 -21.36
C ASP A 119 9.52 6.93 -19.94
N PRO A 120 10.49 7.31 -19.08
CA PRO A 120 10.23 7.79 -17.73
C PRO A 120 9.23 8.96 -17.67
N VAL A 121 9.28 9.89 -18.63
CA VAL A 121 8.34 11.04 -18.69
C VAL A 121 6.90 10.53 -18.87
N LEU A 122 6.73 9.52 -19.70
CA LEU A 122 5.43 8.90 -19.94
C LEU A 122 4.92 8.17 -18.68
N VAL A 123 5.80 7.46 -17.96
CA VAL A 123 5.45 6.78 -16.69
C VAL A 123 4.92 7.76 -15.66
N PHE A 124 5.56 8.92 -15.50
CA PHE A 124 5.11 9.95 -14.55
C PHE A 124 3.82 10.65 -14.98
N SER A 125 3.52 10.68 -16.28
CA SER A 125 2.28 11.23 -16.83
C SER A 125 1.11 10.24 -16.74
N PHE A 126 1.38 8.99 -16.39
CA PHE A 126 0.39 7.92 -16.33
C PHE A 126 -0.22 7.78 -14.92
N TRP A 127 -1.00 6.73 -14.68
CA TRP A 127 -1.73 6.53 -13.43
C TRP A 127 -0.89 6.18 -12.18
N PRO A 128 0.36 5.64 -12.23
CA PRO A 128 1.06 5.20 -11.02
C PRO A 128 1.30 6.29 -9.98
N PRO A 129 1.59 7.57 -10.33
CA PRO A 129 1.70 8.64 -9.34
C PRO A 129 0.41 8.87 -8.55
N LEU A 130 -0.77 8.60 -9.12
CA LEU A 130 -2.05 8.73 -8.43
C LEU A 130 -2.19 7.76 -7.26
N LEU A 131 -1.45 6.66 -7.26
CA LEU A 131 -1.43 5.73 -6.13
C LEU A 131 -0.88 6.38 -4.85
N TYR A 132 0.03 7.34 -4.94
CA TYR A 132 0.49 8.06 -3.75
C TYR A 132 -0.65 8.79 -3.06
N PHE A 133 -1.53 9.44 -3.82
CA PHE A 133 -2.74 10.09 -3.27
C PHE A 133 -3.65 9.06 -2.61
N LEU A 134 -3.82 7.90 -3.22
CA LEU A 134 -4.61 6.82 -2.64
C LEU A 134 -4.04 6.36 -1.29
N PHE A 135 -2.72 6.16 -1.19
CA PHE A 135 -2.07 5.75 0.06
C PHE A 135 -2.13 6.85 1.13
N ILE A 136 -1.99 8.13 0.73
CA ILE A 136 -2.16 9.26 1.64
C ILE A 136 -3.60 9.28 2.17
N LEU A 137 -4.61 9.13 1.30
CA LEU A 137 -6.02 9.04 1.71
C LEU A 137 -6.26 7.85 2.66
N LEU A 138 -5.72 6.67 2.34
CA LEU A 138 -5.83 5.51 3.23
C LEU A 138 -5.11 5.72 4.57
N SER A 139 -4.08 6.57 4.60
CA SER A 139 -3.39 6.90 5.84
C SER A 139 -4.24 7.78 6.78
N THR A 140 -5.20 8.56 6.25
CA THR A 140 -6.12 9.36 7.07
C THR A 140 -7.10 8.51 7.87
N LEU A 141 -7.33 7.26 7.44
CA LEU A 141 -8.11 6.29 8.20
C LEU A 141 -7.40 5.80 9.47
N ARG A 142 -6.11 6.13 9.63
CA ARG A 142 -5.35 5.84 10.84
C ARG A 142 -5.68 6.88 11.91
N LEU A 143 -6.07 6.42 13.09
CA LEU A 143 -6.40 7.29 14.23
C LEU A 143 -5.16 7.95 14.87
N TYR A 144 -3.98 7.79 14.26
CA TYR A 144 -2.70 8.34 14.75
C TYR A 144 -2.14 9.38 13.79
N PHE A 145 -2.17 10.65 14.18
CA PHE A 145 -1.63 11.78 13.42
C PHE A 145 -0.17 11.53 12.96
N TRP A 146 0.73 11.12 13.86
CA TRP A 146 2.13 10.90 13.54
C TRP A 146 2.35 9.83 12.47
N GLN A 147 1.51 8.83 12.42
CA GLN A 147 1.60 7.78 11.42
C GLN A 147 1.14 8.28 10.05
N SER A 148 0.12 9.13 10.00
CA SER A 148 -0.32 9.77 8.75
C SER A 148 0.71 10.76 8.24
N ALA A 149 1.30 11.57 9.14
CA ALA A 149 2.38 12.49 8.82
C ALA A 149 3.61 11.75 8.27
N TRP A 150 3.99 10.63 8.89
CA TRP A 150 5.07 9.76 8.41
C TRP A 150 4.80 9.23 7.01
N THR A 151 3.60 8.68 6.76
CA THR A 151 3.22 8.16 5.45
C THR A 151 3.31 9.23 4.37
N GLY A 152 2.80 10.44 4.65
CA GLY A 152 2.90 11.58 3.73
C GLY A 152 4.34 12.01 3.46
N ALA A 153 5.18 12.08 4.50
CA ALA A 153 6.59 12.44 4.36
C ALA A 153 7.36 11.40 3.52
N VAL A 154 7.14 10.11 3.78
CA VAL A 154 7.76 9.02 3.01
C VAL A 154 7.32 9.08 1.55
N ALA A 155 6.02 9.26 1.28
CA ALA A 155 5.50 9.37 -0.09
C ALA A 155 6.14 10.55 -0.84
N ALA A 156 6.22 11.72 -0.22
CA ALA A 156 6.83 12.90 -0.80
C ALA A 156 8.34 12.70 -1.09
N LEU A 157 9.08 12.15 -0.14
CA LEU A 157 10.52 11.89 -0.32
C LEU A 157 10.77 10.86 -1.42
N GLN A 158 9.98 9.80 -1.50
CA GLN A 158 10.11 8.81 -2.56
C GLN A 158 9.81 9.41 -3.93
N GLN A 159 8.78 10.23 -4.04
CA GLN A 159 8.43 10.88 -5.31
C GLN A 159 9.51 11.87 -5.75
N ILE A 160 10.05 12.67 -4.83
CA ILE A 160 11.18 13.57 -5.12
C ILE A 160 12.40 12.76 -5.57
N ALA A 161 12.74 11.68 -4.86
CA ALA A 161 13.87 10.84 -5.22
C ALA A 161 13.73 10.21 -6.61
N LEU A 162 12.50 9.78 -6.98
CA LEU A 162 12.22 9.24 -8.31
C LEU A 162 12.32 10.29 -9.43
N VAL A 163 11.93 11.54 -9.17
CA VAL A 163 12.03 12.62 -10.17
C VAL A 163 13.50 13.04 -10.36
N LEU A 164 14.33 12.91 -9.33
CA LEU A 164 15.76 13.26 -9.39
C LEU A 164 16.64 12.12 -9.96
N TRP A 165 16.09 10.92 -10.05
CA TRP A 165 16.77 9.73 -10.61
C TRP A 165 16.65 9.69 -12.12
#